data_5a3df037bf1665fb18e5782c4e54ba01
#
_entry.id   5a3df037bf1665fb18e5782c4e54ba01
#
_cell.length_a   1.000
_cell.length_b   1.000
_cell.length_c   1.000
_cell.angle_alpha   90.00
_cell.angle_beta   90.00
_cell.angle_gamma   90.00
#
_symmetry.space_group_name_H-M   'P 1'
#
loop_
_entity.id
_entity.type
_entity.pdbx_description
1 polymer ?
#
loop_
_entity_poly.entity_id
_entity_poly.type
_entity_poly.pdbx_seq_one_letter_code
_entity_poly.pdbx_strand_id
1 'polypeptide(L)'
;MARPAVFIGSSSEGKKFALAVQTALQADAEITTWDQGVFALGQTFIEGLMEATSRFDFAILLLTPDDIVQSRSTELASPRDNVIFELGLFMGKLGRDRTFILQQPGSSMKIPTDLAGVVTTHYDWPRADMNHRAAVATASEAIREKIQALADRV
;
A
#
# COMPACT_ATOMS: atom_id res chain seq x y z
N MET A 1 24.91 -2.59 -0.90
CA MET A 1 23.80 -3.51 -1.03
C MET A 1 22.64 -2.84 -1.76
N ALA A 2 21.95 -3.62 -2.58
CA ALA A 2 20.77 -3.09 -3.28
C ALA A 2 19.68 -2.73 -2.28
N ARG A 3 19.00 -1.62 -2.54
CA ARG A 3 17.86 -1.24 -1.73
C ARG A 3 16.71 -2.21 -2.01
N PRO A 4 15.89 -2.56 -1.01
CA PRO A 4 14.75 -3.42 -1.25
C PRO A 4 13.73 -2.77 -2.19
N ALA A 5 13.02 -3.59 -2.94
CA ALA A 5 11.98 -3.13 -3.86
C ALA A 5 10.63 -3.15 -3.15
N VAL A 6 9.92 -2.04 -3.19
CA VAL A 6 8.64 -1.88 -2.49
C VAL A 6 7.56 -1.41 -3.46
N PHE A 7 6.44 -2.11 -3.44
CA PHE A 7 5.26 -1.75 -4.22
C PHE A 7 4.29 -0.94 -3.36
N ILE A 8 3.69 0.10 -3.92
CA ILE A 8 2.59 0.82 -3.26
C ILE A 8 1.34 0.71 -4.13
N GLY A 9 0.30 0.11 -3.56
CA GLY A 9 -1.02 0.04 -4.17
C GLY A 9 -1.97 1.02 -3.50
N SER A 10 -2.77 1.72 -4.29
CA SER A 10 -3.80 2.62 -3.79
C SER A 10 -4.88 2.83 -4.83
N SER A 11 -6.02 3.36 -4.38
CA SER A 11 -7.01 3.91 -5.32
C SER A 11 -6.52 5.24 -5.87
N SER A 12 -7.24 5.77 -6.85
CA SER A 12 -6.93 7.09 -7.42
C SER A 12 -6.98 8.18 -6.36
N GLU A 13 -7.89 8.08 -5.40
CA GLU A 13 -8.03 9.04 -4.31
C GLU A 13 -6.83 9.03 -3.37
N GLY A 14 -6.14 7.90 -3.26
CA GLY A 14 -4.98 7.77 -2.40
C GLY A 14 -3.66 8.14 -3.06
N LYS A 15 -3.66 8.51 -4.33
CA LYS A 15 -2.44 8.72 -5.11
C LYS A 15 -1.49 9.75 -4.50
N LYS A 16 -2.01 10.86 -3.99
CA LYS A 16 -1.17 11.91 -3.39
C LYS A 16 -0.47 11.39 -2.13
N PHE A 17 -1.14 10.57 -1.34
CA PHE A 17 -0.52 9.94 -0.18
C PHE A 17 0.53 8.92 -0.61
N ALA A 18 0.24 8.13 -1.64
CA ALA A 18 1.19 7.16 -2.16
C ALA A 18 2.48 7.82 -2.65
N LEU A 19 2.37 8.94 -3.38
CA LEU A 19 3.53 9.70 -3.83
C LEU A 19 4.31 10.30 -2.65
N ALA A 20 3.60 10.73 -1.60
CA ALA A 20 4.24 11.26 -0.40
C ALA A 20 5.04 10.16 0.33
N VAL A 21 4.50 8.96 0.42
CA VAL A 21 5.21 7.81 1.01
C VAL A 21 6.43 7.45 0.16
N GLN A 22 6.28 7.43 -1.15
CA GLN A 22 7.39 7.17 -2.06
C GLN A 22 8.53 8.16 -1.83
N THR A 23 8.21 9.45 -1.73
CA THR A 23 9.20 10.48 -1.46
C THR A 23 9.87 10.28 -0.11
N ALA A 24 9.11 9.92 0.91
CA ALA A 24 9.65 9.74 2.26
C ALA A 24 10.61 8.56 2.37
N LEU A 25 10.40 7.50 1.58
CA LEU A 25 11.15 6.25 1.69
C LEU A 25 12.19 6.05 0.60
N GLN A 26 12.30 6.96 -0.35
CA GLN A 26 13.15 6.75 -1.53
C GLN A 26 14.64 6.59 -1.22
N ALA A 27 15.10 7.10 -0.08
CA ALA A 27 16.50 6.94 0.32
C ALA A 27 16.81 5.51 0.79
N ASP A 28 15.80 4.80 1.29
CA ASP A 28 15.97 3.49 1.92
C ASP A 28 15.51 2.32 1.04
N ALA A 29 14.67 2.58 0.05
CA ALA A 29 14.09 1.54 -0.78
C ALA A 29 13.78 2.07 -2.18
N GLU A 30 13.69 1.15 -3.13
CA GLU A 30 13.21 1.47 -4.47
C GLU A 30 11.69 1.30 -4.47
N ILE A 31 10.99 2.43 -4.41
CA ILE A 31 9.54 2.45 -4.27
C ILE A 31 8.90 2.66 -5.64
N THR A 32 7.93 1.82 -5.97
CA THR A 32 7.18 1.95 -7.22
C THR A 32 5.69 1.95 -6.90
N THR A 33 4.97 2.97 -7.36
CA THR A 33 3.53 3.01 -7.21
C THR A 33 2.88 2.22 -8.34
N TRP A 34 1.64 1.81 -8.14
CA TRP A 34 0.90 0.94 -9.06
C TRP A 34 0.80 1.48 -10.49
N ASP A 35 0.87 2.81 -10.67
CA ASP A 35 0.76 3.45 -11.98
C ASP A 35 2.12 3.77 -12.63
N GLN A 36 3.21 3.28 -12.08
CA GLN A 36 4.56 3.56 -12.55
C GLN A 36 5.20 2.36 -13.27
N GLY A 37 4.50 1.84 -14.27
CA GLY A 37 5.06 0.82 -15.13
C GLY A 37 5.09 -0.59 -14.55
N VAL A 38 4.28 -0.86 -13.55
CA VAL A 38 4.21 -2.19 -12.93
C VAL A 38 3.49 -3.18 -13.83
N PHE A 39 2.49 -2.70 -14.58
CA PHE A 39 1.67 -3.56 -15.43
C PHE A 39 2.04 -3.37 -16.90
N ALA A 40 2.28 -4.47 -17.61
CA ALA A 40 2.63 -4.44 -19.02
C ALA A 40 1.39 -4.38 -19.89
N LEU A 41 1.55 -3.82 -21.09
CA LEU A 41 0.49 -3.81 -22.09
C LEU A 41 0.15 -5.26 -22.49
N GLY A 42 -1.14 -5.52 -22.63
CA GLY A 42 -1.63 -6.83 -23.05
C GLY A 42 -1.80 -7.85 -21.94
N GLN A 43 -1.35 -7.54 -20.73
CA GLN A 43 -1.59 -8.40 -19.59
C GLN A 43 -2.97 -8.10 -18.97
N THR A 44 -3.62 -9.15 -18.45
CA THR A 44 -4.79 -8.92 -17.58
C THR A 44 -4.31 -8.33 -16.27
N PHE A 45 -5.22 -7.71 -15.54
CA PHE A 45 -4.91 -7.16 -14.21
C PHE A 45 -4.31 -8.24 -13.29
N ILE A 46 -4.93 -9.44 -13.28
CA ILE A 46 -4.47 -10.54 -12.42
C ILE A 46 -3.06 -11.01 -12.81
N GLU A 47 -2.81 -11.17 -14.11
CA GLU A 47 -1.50 -11.60 -14.59
C GLU A 47 -0.41 -10.60 -14.20
N GLY A 48 -0.67 -9.31 -14.42
CA GLY A 48 0.25 -8.26 -14.05
C GLY A 48 0.51 -8.20 -12.55
N LEU A 49 -0.54 -8.40 -11.76
CA LEU A 49 -0.44 -8.37 -10.31
C LEU A 49 0.35 -9.57 -9.77
N MET A 50 0.10 -10.77 -10.29
CA MET A 50 0.85 -11.96 -9.89
C MET A 50 2.33 -11.84 -10.24
N GLU A 51 2.64 -11.28 -11.40
CA GLU A 51 4.02 -11.02 -11.77
C GLU A 51 4.66 -9.97 -10.85
N ALA A 52 3.93 -8.93 -10.51
CA ALA A 52 4.41 -7.88 -9.62
C ALA A 52 4.80 -8.46 -8.24
N THR A 53 4.01 -9.39 -7.70
CA THR A 53 4.32 -9.98 -6.40
C THR A 53 5.68 -10.70 -6.39
N SER A 54 6.17 -11.11 -7.55
CA SER A 54 7.48 -11.77 -7.66
C SER A 54 8.65 -10.79 -7.74
N ARG A 55 8.37 -9.53 -8.07
CA ARG A 55 9.41 -8.52 -8.26
C ARG A 55 9.67 -7.66 -7.04
N PHE A 56 8.80 -7.67 -6.07
CA PHE A 56 8.89 -6.80 -4.90
C PHE A 56 9.20 -7.59 -3.64
N ASP A 57 9.95 -6.96 -2.76
CA ASP A 57 10.29 -7.52 -1.45
C ASP A 57 9.26 -7.16 -0.39
N PHE A 58 8.60 -6.02 -0.57
CA PHE A 58 7.60 -5.49 0.37
C PHE A 58 6.45 -4.86 -0.41
N ALA A 59 5.30 -4.75 0.23
CA ALA A 59 4.15 -4.05 -0.34
C ALA A 59 3.51 -3.15 0.71
N ILE A 60 3.11 -1.97 0.28
CA ILE A 60 2.35 -1.02 1.10
C ILE A 60 1.01 -0.82 0.40
N LEU A 61 -0.08 -1.14 1.08
CA LEU A 61 -1.43 -0.98 0.55
C LEU A 61 -2.08 0.19 1.28
N LEU A 62 -2.37 1.24 0.53
CA LEU A 62 -2.93 2.47 1.08
C LEU A 62 -4.44 2.46 0.87
N LEU A 63 -5.16 2.45 1.98
CA LEU A 63 -6.62 2.41 1.97
C LEU A 63 -7.19 3.78 2.31
N THR A 64 -8.14 4.25 1.53
CA THR A 64 -8.87 5.48 1.81
C THR A 64 -10.28 5.15 2.25
N PRO A 65 -10.96 6.03 3.03
CA PRO A 65 -12.34 5.78 3.45
C PRO A 65 -13.30 5.57 2.28
N ASP A 66 -13.02 6.21 1.14
CA ASP A 66 -13.84 6.09 -0.05
C ASP A 66 -13.83 4.68 -0.63
N ASP A 67 -12.78 3.92 -0.37
CA ASP A 67 -12.66 2.55 -0.86
C ASP A 67 -13.78 1.65 -0.34
N ILE A 68 -14.30 1.95 0.86
CA ILE A 68 -15.32 1.11 1.48
C ILE A 68 -16.72 1.69 1.31
N VAL A 69 -16.86 3.01 1.40
CA VAL A 69 -18.17 3.66 1.27
C VAL A 69 -18.77 3.40 -0.11
N GLN A 70 -17.96 3.41 -1.15
CA GLN A 70 -18.47 3.18 -2.50
C GLN A 70 -18.75 1.71 -2.82
N SER A 71 -18.06 0.78 -2.21
CA SER A 71 -18.36 -0.63 -2.41
C SER A 71 -19.72 -1.01 -1.82
N ARG A 72 -20.25 -0.23 -0.88
CA ARG A 72 -21.60 -0.43 -0.33
C ARG A 72 -22.70 0.19 -1.18
N SER A 73 -22.40 1.21 -1.97
CA SER A 73 -23.38 1.96 -2.72
C SER A 73 -23.46 1.58 -4.20
N THR A 74 -22.48 0.87 -4.71
CA THR A 74 -22.45 0.45 -6.10
C THR A 74 -22.20 -1.05 -6.18
N GLU A 75 -23.01 -1.72 -6.99
CA GLU A 75 -22.82 -3.15 -7.28
C GLU A 75 -21.67 -3.38 -8.25
N LEU A 76 -21.07 -2.33 -8.74
CA LEU A 76 -19.97 -2.43 -9.68
C LEU A 76 -18.67 -2.62 -8.94
N ALA A 77 -17.90 -3.62 -9.35
CA ALA A 77 -16.52 -3.78 -8.91
C ALA A 77 -15.79 -2.47 -9.19
N SER A 78 -15.51 -1.72 -8.15
CA SER A 78 -14.76 -0.48 -8.30
C SER A 78 -13.27 -0.82 -8.23
N PRO A 79 -12.39 0.05 -8.74
CA PRO A 79 -10.94 -0.14 -8.57
C PRO A 79 -10.53 -0.31 -7.10
N ARG A 80 -11.41 0.01 -6.18
CA ARG A 80 -11.18 -0.06 -4.74
C ARG A 80 -11.22 -1.48 -4.20
N ASP A 81 -12.08 -2.32 -4.77
CA ASP A 81 -12.11 -3.74 -4.42
C ASP A 81 -10.78 -4.40 -4.79
N ASN A 82 -10.09 -3.85 -5.79
CA ASN A 82 -8.79 -4.36 -6.21
C ASN A 82 -7.71 -4.15 -5.15
N VAL A 83 -7.80 -3.11 -4.33
CA VAL A 83 -6.81 -2.86 -3.29
C VAL A 83 -6.83 -3.99 -2.25
N ILE A 84 -8.02 -4.43 -1.86
CA ILE A 84 -8.18 -5.55 -0.92
C ILE A 84 -7.66 -6.85 -1.55
N PHE A 85 -7.97 -7.06 -2.83
CA PHE A 85 -7.48 -8.23 -3.56
C PHE A 85 -5.95 -8.20 -3.67
N GLU A 86 -5.37 -7.04 -3.99
CA GLU A 86 -3.92 -6.84 -4.03
C GLU A 86 -3.29 -7.17 -2.69
N LEU A 87 -3.90 -6.68 -1.61
CA LEU A 87 -3.42 -6.96 -0.25
C LEU A 87 -3.36 -8.46 0.00
N GLY A 88 -4.42 -9.19 -0.37
CA GLY A 88 -4.47 -10.64 -0.21
C GLY A 88 -3.36 -11.35 -0.97
N LEU A 89 -3.12 -10.95 -2.22
CA LEU A 89 -2.08 -11.56 -3.04
C LEU A 89 -0.68 -11.28 -2.51
N PHE A 90 -0.40 -10.03 -2.15
CA PHE A 90 0.91 -9.68 -1.60
C PHE A 90 1.15 -10.34 -0.26
N MET A 91 0.13 -10.39 0.59
CA MET A 91 0.24 -11.07 1.87
C MET A 91 0.53 -12.56 1.69
N GLY A 92 -0.14 -13.20 0.72
CA GLY A 92 0.07 -14.61 0.42
C GLY A 92 1.46 -14.90 -0.12
N LYS A 93 2.01 -13.99 -0.91
CA LYS A 93 3.33 -14.17 -1.52
C LYS A 93 4.46 -13.72 -0.61
N LEU A 94 4.33 -12.54 0.00
CA LEU A 94 5.42 -11.93 0.76
C LEU A 94 5.34 -12.24 2.26
N GLY A 95 4.17 -12.59 2.74
CA GLY A 95 3.94 -12.80 4.15
C GLY A 95 3.45 -11.53 4.87
N ARG A 96 2.94 -11.71 6.07
CA ARG A 96 2.39 -10.63 6.88
C ARG A 96 3.44 -9.60 7.29
N ASP A 97 4.67 -10.06 7.49
CA ASP A 97 5.76 -9.20 7.94
C ASP A 97 6.23 -8.23 6.86
N ARG A 98 5.93 -8.53 5.61
CA ARG A 98 6.40 -7.75 4.47
C ARG A 98 5.28 -7.02 3.74
N THR A 99 4.07 -7.05 4.30
CA THR A 99 2.91 -6.37 3.74
C THR A 99 2.37 -5.40 4.78
N PHE A 100 2.25 -4.13 4.40
CA PHE A 100 1.82 -3.06 5.30
C PHE A 100 0.52 -2.46 4.83
N ILE A 101 -0.34 -2.10 5.78
CA ILE A 101 -1.57 -1.36 5.51
C ILE A 101 -1.39 0.05 6.05
N LEU A 102 -1.71 1.04 5.23
CA LEU A 102 -1.70 2.44 5.60
C LEU A 102 -3.11 2.99 5.45
N GLN A 103 -3.70 3.46 6.54
CA GLN A 103 -5.09 3.92 6.54
C GLN A 103 -5.28 5.16 7.40
N GLN A 104 -6.43 5.82 7.23
CA GLN A 104 -6.78 7.02 7.99
C GLN A 104 -7.22 6.63 9.41
N PRO A 105 -6.79 7.37 10.46
CA PRO A 105 -7.23 7.09 11.83
C PRO A 105 -8.74 7.27 11.98
N GLY A 106 -9.34 6.46 12.82
CA GLY A 106 -10.76 6.56 13.11
C GLY A 106 -11.70 6.19 11.97
N SER A 107 -11.17 5.73 10.85
CA SER A 107 -12.00 5.23 9.78
C SER A 107 -12.67 3.93 10.20
N SER A 108 -13.94 3.78 9.86
CA SER A 108 -14.69 2.56 10.14
C SER A 108 -14.40 1.46 9.13
N MET A 109 -13.23 1.50 8.50
CA MET A 109 -12.84 0.50 7.52
C MET A 109 -12.71 -0.87 8.18
N LYS A 110 -13.53 -1.79 7.73
CA LYS A 110 -13.41 -3.17 8.17
C LYS A 110 -12.43 -3.88 7.27
N ILE A 111 -11.31 -4.23 7.85
CA ILE A 111 -10.37 -5.13 7.20
C ILE A 111 -10.86 -6.54 7.52
N PRO A 112 -10.93 -7.43 6.53
CA PRO A 112 -11.32 -8.82 6.79
C PRO A 112 -10.49 -9.42 7.93
N THR A 113 -11.14 -10.17 8.81
CA THR A 113 -10.47 -10.74 10.00
C THR A 113 -9.29 -11.62 9.63
N ASP A 114 -9.33 -12.24 8.46
CA ASP A 114 -8.24 -13.09 7.97
C ASP A 114 -6.97 -12.30 7.68
N LEU A 115 -7.09 -10.99 7.53
CA LEU A 115 -5.95 -10.09 7.34
C LEU A 115 -5.44 -9.49 8.64
N ALA A 116 -6.05 -9.86 9.77
CA ALA A 116 -5.58 -9.45 11.08
C ALA A 116 -4.14 -9.92 11.30
N GLY A 117 -3.30 -9.06 11.86
CA GLY A 117 -1.90 -9.35 12.05
C GLY A 117 -0.98 -8.79 10.98
N VAL A 118 -1.53 -8.27 9.88
CA VAL A 118 -0.75 -7.45 8.95
C VAL A 118 -0.38 -6.16 9.66
N VAL A 119 0.83 -5.67 9.47
CA VAL A 119 1.28 -4.43 10.09
C VAL A 119 0.45 -3.28 9.55
N THR A 120 -0.32 -2.64 10.44
CA THR A 120 -1.20 -1.54 10.09
C THR A 120 -0.70 -0.26 10.71
N THR A 121 -0.62 0.80 9.94
CA THR A 121 -0.28 2.13 10.43
C THR A 121 -1.26 3.15 9.84
N HIS A 122 -1.19 4.39 10.33
CA HIS A 122 -2.18 5.40 9.99
C HIS A 122 -1.50 6.67 9.50
N TYR A 123 -2.10 7.32 8.50
CA TYR A 123 -1.68 8.65 8.08
C TYR A 123 -2.58 9.70 8.77
N ASP A 124 -2.01 10.86 9.03
CA ASP A 124 -2.68 11.95 9.76
C ASP A 124 -3.56 12.76 8.81
N TRP A 125 -4.82 12.39 8.74
CA TRP A 125 -5.78 13.06 7.88
C TRP A 125 -7.19 13.02 8.49
N PRO A 126 -8.02 14.06 8.37
CA PRO A 126 -7.78 15.29 7.59
C PRO A 126 -6.83 16.28 8.28
N ARG A 127 -6.16 17.10 7.48
CA ARG A 127 -5.28 18.16 7.97
C ARG A 127 -5.73 19.50 7.40
N ALA A 128 -5.69 20.52 8.25
CA ALA A 128 -6.07 21.88 7.82
C ALA A 128 -5.13 22.44 6.74
N ASP A 129 -3.85 22.04 6.79
CA ASP A 129 -2.84 22.52 5.84
C ASP A 129 -2.80 21.73 4.54
N MET A 130 -3.57 20.66 4.43
CA MET A 130 -3.60 19.77 3.25
C MET A 130 -2.22 19.25 2.86
N ASN A 131 -1.32 19.14 3.83
CA ASN A 131 0.06 18.71 3.59
C ASN A 131 0.17 17.19 3.61
N HIS A 132 0.20 16.59 2.43
CA HIS A 132 0.26 15.12 2.29
C HIS A 132 1.59 14.54 2.79
N ARG A 133 2.70 15.24 2.60
CA ARG A 133 4.00 14.78 3.08
C ARG A 133 4.04 14.69 4.60
N ALA A 134 3.51 15.71 5.26
CA ALA A 134 3.41 15.71 6.73
C ALA A 134 2.45 14.62 7.22
N ALA A 135 1.37 14.40 6.50
CA ALA A 135 0.36 13.42 6.86
C ALA A 135 0.94 11.99 6.97
N VAL A 136 1.87 11.64 6.09
CA VAL A 136 2.42 10.28 6.03
C VAL A 136 3.77 10.13 6.74
N ALA A 137 4.30 11.19 7.34
CA ALA A 137 5.65 11.17 7.89
C ALA A 137 5.84 10.13 8.97
N THR A 138 4.95 10.08 9.97
CA THR A 138 5.05 9.13 11.08
C THR A 138 4.87 7.68 10.62
N ALA A 139 3.88 7.44 9.75
CA ALA A 139 3.63 6.12 9.20
C ALA A 139 4.82 5.64 8.35
N SER A 140 5.40 6.53 7.55
CA SER A 140 6.55 6.20 6.73
C SER A 140 7.76 5.82 7.59
N GLU A 141 7.95 6.51 8.72
CA GLU A 141 9.04 6.19 9.63
C GLU A 141 8.87 4.79 10.25
N ALA A 142 7.64 4.46 10.66
CA ALA A 142 7.34 3.13 11.19
C ALA A 142 7.59 2.03 10.16
N ILE A 143 7.21 2.29 8.92
CA ILE A 143 7.44 1.35 7.81
C ILE A 143 8.94 1.22 7.54
N ARG A 144 9.67 2.35 7.53
CA ARG A 144 11.13 2.34 7.33
C ARG A 144 11.82 1.43 8.33
N GLU A 145 11.47 1.55 9.61
CA GLU A 145 12.08 0.74 10.65
C GLU A 145 11.84 -0.75 10.42
N LYS A 146 10.64 -1.12 9.99
CA LYS A 146 10.31 -2.51 9.70
C LYS A 146 11.07 -3.03 8.49
N ILE A 147 11.16 -2.23 7.44
CA ILE A 147 11.88 -2.60 6.23
C ILE A 147 13.37 -2.84 6.56
N GLN A 148 13.97 -1.92 7.31
CA GLN A 148 15.38 -2.06 7.69
C GLN A 148 15.61 -3.31 8.54
N ALA A 149 14.74 -3.56 9.51
CA ALA A 149 14.87 -4.72 10.38
C ALA A 149 14.78 -6.05 9.62
N LEU A 150 13.91 -6.11 8.60
CA LEU A 150 13.72 -7.33 7.81
C LEU A 150 14.73 -7.46 6.68
N ALA A 151 15.17 -6.34 6.10
CA ALA A 151 16.18 -6.35 5.05
C ALA A 151 17.52 -6.86 5.57
N ASP A 152 17.86 -6.53 6.81
CA ASP A 152 19.11 -6.99 7.43
C ASP A 152 19.14 -8.50 7.69
N ARG A 153 18.02 -9.18 7.57
CA ARG A 153 17.90 -10.62 7.78
C ARG A 153 18.00 -11.45 6.49
N VAL A 154 18.13 -10.79 5.37
CA VAL A 154 18.15 -11.47 4.07
C VAL A 154 19.57 -11.73 3.61
#